data_eaf39d4ff01afdc85f1047fcaca927fe
#
_entry.id   eaf39d4ff01afdc85f1047fcaca927fe
#
_cell.length_a   1.000
_cell.length_b   1.000
_cell.length_c   1.000
_cell.angle_alpha   90.00
_cell.angle_beta   90.00
_cell.angle_gamma   90.00
#
_symmetry.space_group_name_H-M   'P 1'
#
loop_
_entity.id
_entity.type
_entity.pdbx_description
1 polymer ?
#
loop_
_entity_poly.entity_id
_entity_poly.type
_entity_poly.pdbx_seq_one_letter_code
_entity_poly.pdbx_strand_id
1 'polypeptide(L)'
;MPVSGKRGVLVVEDDRDLRLLFTLMLSAAQFEVYEAADGIAGLKALEDNPGAIDVVLTDLGLPGLGGVELISRVRAAQPSVKIIGTSGLGSRNVREMVLKAGADEFFPKPFSMGDVIEKVKTMTQ
;
A
#
# COMPACT_ATOMS: atom_id res chain seq x y z
N MET A 1 -1.56 -14.42 12.23
CA MET A 1 -2.72 -14.80 11.39
C MET A 1 -3.81 -13.75 11.53
N PRO A 2 -4.37 -13.26 10.42
CA PRO A 2 -5.54 -12.40 10.52
C PRO A 2 -6.72 -13.17 11.10
N VAL A 3 -7.51 -12.48 11.92
CA VAL A 3 -8.66 -13.10 12.62
C VAL A 3 -9.66 -13.68 11.63
N SER A 4 -9.85 -13.02 10.49
CA SER A 4 -10.78 -13.43 9.46
C SER A 4 -10.29 -14.57 8.58
N GLY A 5 -9.01 -14.92 8.66
CA GLY A 5 -8.37 -15.86 7.73
C GLY A 5 -8.07 -15.26 6.38
N LYS A 6 -8.41 -13.99 6.14
CA LYS A 6 -8.15 -13.28 4.90
C LYS A 6 -6.75 -12.67 4.91
N ARG A 7 -6.19 -12.45 3.71
CA ARG A 7 -4.97 -11.67 3.57
C ARG A 7 -5.28 -10.20 3.86
N GLY A 8 -4.36 -9.52 4.52
CA GLY A 8 -4.53 -8.12 4.91
C GLY A 8 -3.84 -7.17 3.97
N VAL A 9 -4.52 -6.08 3.62
CA VAL A 9 -3.96 -4.99 2.81
C VAL A 9 -4.13 -3.69 3.56
N LEU A 10 -3.04 -2.95 3.73
CA LEU A 10 -3.08 -1.60 4.27
C LEU A 10 -3.08 -0.61 3.11
N VAL A 11 -4.10 0.21 3.02
CA VAL A 11 -4.22 1.27 2.01
C VAL A 11 -3.88 2.61 2.66
N VAL A 12 -2.80 3.24 2.21
CA VAL A 12 -2.37 4.55 2.70
C VAL A 12 -2.58 5.56 1.57
N GLU A 13 -3.60 6.37 1.70
CA GLU A 13 -4.04 7.30 0.65
C GLU A 13 -4.77 8.47 1.29
N ASP A 14 -4.34 9.70 1.00
CA ASP A 14 -4.96 10.89 1.58
C ASP A 14 -6.25 11.30 0.85
N ASP A 15 -6.40 10.94 -0.43
CA ASP A 15 -7.63 11.18 -1.16
C ASP A 15 -8.71 10.20 -0.66
N ARG A 16 -9.71 10.75 0.01
CA ARG A 16 -10.77 9.97 0.62
C ARG A 16 -11.52 9.08 -0.39
N ASP A 17 -11.83 9.63 -1.56
CA ASP A 17 -12.61 8.88 -2.57
C ASP A 17 -11.80 7.72 -3.15
N LEU A 18 -10.54 7.96 -3.45
CA LEU A 18 -9.67 6.91 -3.96
C LEU A 18 -9.44 5.83 -2.90
N ARG A 19 -9.22 6.24 -1.66
CA ARG A 19 -9.05 5.29 -0.55
C ARG A 19 -10.29 4.42 -0.40
N LEU A 20 -11.48 5.02 -0.47
CA LEU A 20 -12.75 4.28 -0.39
C LEU A 20 -12.88 3.29 -1.54
N LEU A 21 -12.53 3.71 -2.77
CA LEU A 21 -12.62 2.83 -3.93
C LEU A 21 -11.71 1.62 -3.78
N PHE A 22 -10.46 1.81 -3.35
CA PHE A 22 -9.56 0.70 -3.07
C PHE A 22 -10.17 -0.25 -2.02
N THR A 23 -10.70 0.32 -0.95
CA THR A 23 -11.28 -0.46 0.13
C THR A 23 -12.45 -1.33 -0.37
N LEU A 24 -13.34 -0.74 -1.16
CA LEU A 24 -14.47 -1.48 -1.69
C LEU A 24 -14.03 -2.60 -2.64
N MET A 25 -13.10 -2.32 -3.52
CA MET A 25 -12.65 -3.31 -4.50
C MET A 25 -11.84 -4.43 -3.86
N LEU A 26 -10.97 -4.08 -2.91
CA LEU A 26 -10.18 -5.08 -2.20
C LEU A 26 -11.06 -5.95 -1.30
N SER A 27 -12.03 -5.35 -0.64
CA SER A 27 -12.99 -6.11 0.19
C SER A 27 -13.80 -7.07 -0.67
N ALA A 28 -14.23 -6.63 -1.85
CA ALA A 28 -14.95 -7.48 -2.80
C ALA A 28 -14.09 -8.65 -3.28
N ALA A 29 -12.77 -8.47 -3.32
CA ALA A 29 -11.80 -9.51 -3.69
C ALA A 29 -11.38 -10.38 -2.49
N GLN A 30 -12.07 -10.26 -1.38
CA GLN A 30 -11.87 -11.07 -0.17
C GLN A 30 -10.62 -10.74 0.64
N PHE A 31 -10.15 -9.50 0.57
CA PHE A 31 -9.09 -9.02 1.44
C PHE A 31 -9.65 -8.33 2.68
N GLU A 32 -8.91 -8.43 3.77
CA GLU A 32 -9.17 -7.61 4.95
C GLU A 32 -8.44 -6.28 4.74
N VAL A 33 -9.17 -5.16 4.76
CA VAL A 33 -8.60 -3.86 4.42
C VAL A 33 -8.42 -2.99 5.67
N TYR A 34 -7.23 -2.42 5.80
CA TYR A 34 -6.88 -1.43 6.81
C TYR A 34 -6.64 -0.12 6.09
N GLU A 35 -7.15 0.98 6.60
CA GLU A 35 -7.06 2.28 5.94
C GLU A 35 -6.24 3.28 6.76
N ALA A 36 -5.48 4.11 6.08
CA ALA A 36 -4.75 5.22 6.70
C ALA A 36 -4.74 6.40 5.74
N ALA A 37 -4.92 7.60 6.27
CA ALA A 37 -4.97 8.81 5.45
C ALA A 37 -3.59 9.47 5.29
N ASP A 38 -2.60 9.01 6.04
CA ASP A 38 -1.22 9.54 5.97
C ASP A 38 -0.22 8.48 6.42
N GLY A 39 1.06 8.80 6.26
CA GLY A 39 2.13 7.85 6.56
C GLY A 39 2.25 7.47 8.03
N ILE A 40 2.03 8.41 8.92
CA ILE A 40 2.10 8.14 10.37
C ILE A 40 0.99 7.18 10.78
N ALA A 41 -0.23 7.42 10.30
CA ALA A 41 -1.35 6.53 10.54
C ALA A 41 -1.10 5.15 9.93
N GLY A 42 -0.43 5.10 8.78
CA GLY A 42 -0.05 3.84 8.14
C GLY A 42 0.91 3.02 8.99
N LEU A 43 1.95 3.65 9.53
CA LEU A 43 2.89 2.97 10.41
C LEU A 43 2.20 2.48 11.67
N LYS A 44 1.30 3.29 12.24
CA LYS A 44 0.54 2.90 13.41
C LYS A 44 -0.35 1.68 13.14
N ALA A 45 -0.97 1.64 11.98
CA ALA A 45 -1.80 0.50 11.59
C ALA A 45 -0.99 -0.80 11.52
N LEU A 46 0.24 -0.73 11.01
CA LEU A 46 1.13 -1.89 10.99
C LEU A 46 1.50 -2.34 12.40
N GLU A 47 1.83 -1.41 13.29
CA GLU A 47 2.16 -1.69 14.67
C GLU A 47 0.99 -2.32 15.42
N ASP A 48 -0.21 -1.77 15.21
CA ASP A 48 -1.40 -2.20 15.94
C ASP A 48 -1.95 -3.54 15.45
N ASN A 49 -1.54 -3.99 14.27
CA ASN A 49 -2.04 -5.21 13.65
C ASN A 49 -0.89 -6.15 13.24
N PRO A 50 -0.08 -6.61 14.19
CA PRO A 50 1.08 -7.44 13.88
C PRO A 50 0.67 -8.74 13.22
N GLY A 51 1.34 -9.06 12.11
CA GLY A 51 1.08 -10.29 11.36
C GLY A 51 -0.18 -10.30 10.52
N ALA A 52 -0.99 -9.22 10.56
CA ALA A 52 -2.25 -9.19 9.84
C ALA A 52 -2.15 -8.56 8.45
N ILE A 53 -1.12 -7.76 8.19
CA ILE A 53 -0.98 -7.02 6.94
C ILE A 53 0.08 -7.68 6.07
N ASP A 54 -0.32 -8.11 4.88
CA ASP A 54 0.54 -8.78 3.92
C ASP A 54 1.03 -7.86 2.80
N VAL A 55 0.24 -6.84 2.48
CA VAL A 55 0.55 -5.87 1.42
C VAL A 55 0.28 -4.46 1.92
N VAL A 56 1.20 -3.55 1.62
CA VAL A 56 1.00 -2.11 1.84
C VAL A 56 0.89 -1.44 0.47
N LEU A 57 -0.23 -0.77 0.25
CA LEU A 57 -0.50 -0.01 -0.98
C LEU A 57 -0.49 1.46 -0.57
N THR A 58 0.52 2.21 -1.00
CA THR A 58 0.68 3.59 -0.56
C THR A 58 0.87 4.57 -1.70
N ASP A 59 0.21 5.74 -1.59
CA ASP A 59 0.50 6.87 -2.44
C ASP A 59 1.81 7.54 -1.99
N LEU A 60 2.54 8.13 -2.93
CA LEU A 60 3.79 8.83 -2.63
C LEU A 60 3.58 10.27 -2.22
N GLY A 61 2.48 10.89 -2.65
CA GLY A 61 2.19 12.29 -2.38
C GLY A 61 1.49 12.52 -1.06
N LEU A 62 1.90 11.82 0.00
CA LEU A 62 1.23 11.92 1.30
C LEU A 62 1.66 13.19 2.05
N PRO A 63 0.76 13.78 2.84
CA PRO A 63 1.13 14.87 3.72
C PRO A 63 1.96 14.35 4.89
N GLY A 64 2.85 15.19 5.42
CA GLY A 64 3.71 14.83 6.54
C GLY A 64 4.79 13.86 6.14
N LEU A 65 4.73 12.65 6.66
CA LEU A 65 5.69 11.60 6.30
C LEU A 65 5.44 11.18 4.85
N GLY A 66 6.40 11.43 3.97
CA GLY A 66 6.26 11.13 2.55
C GLY A 66 6.23 9.64 2.27
N GLY A 67 5.67 9.28 1.10
CA GLY A 67 5.50 7.87 0.73
C GLY A 67 6.82 7.12 0.57
N VAL A 68 7.87 7.77 0.07
CA VAL A 68 9.17 7.12 -0.07
C VAL A 68 9.75 6.76 1.29
N GLU A 69 9.66 7.68 2.26
CA GLU A 69 10.15 7.41 3.61
C GLU A 69 9.29 6.35 4.30
N LEU A 70 7.98 6.38 4.08
CA LEU A 70 7.09 5.36 4.59
C LEU A 70 7.51 3.98 4.08
N ILE A 71 7.76 3.86 2.77
CA ILE A 71 8.20 2.60 2.16
C ILE A 71 9.49 2.10 2.82
N SER A 72 10.46 2.99 3.00
CA SER A 72 11.73 2.61 3.65
C SER A 72 11.51 2.09 5.06
N ARG A 73 10.67 2.76 5.84
CA ARG A 73 10.38 2.37 7.22
C ARG A 73 9.64 1.05 7.30
N VAL A 74 8.67 0.85 6.41
CA VAL A 74 7.91 -0.41 6.35
C VAL A 74 8.86 -1.57 6.00
N ARG A 75 9.71 -1.37 5.00
CA ARG A 75 10.63 -2.41 4.58
C ARG A 75 11.61 -2.78 5.70
N ALA A 76 12.09 -1.81 6.45
CA ALA A 76 13.00 -2.06 7.57
C ALA A 76 12.31 -2.81 8.72
N ALA A 77 11.07 -2.44 9.02
CA ALA A 77 10.32 -3.01 10.14
C ALA A 77 9.69 -4.36 9.81
N GLN A 78 9.28 -4.55 8.56
CA GLN A 78 8.52 -5.73 8.12
C GLN A 78 9.07 -6.25 6.79
N PRO A 79 10.22 -6.95 6.79
CA PRO A 79 10.88 -7.34 5.54
C PRO A 79 10.05 -8.23 4.61
N SER A 80 9.10 -8.98 5.15
CA SER A 80 8.29 -9.92 4.34
C SER A 80 7.02 -9.31 3.74
N VAL A 81 6.66 -8.08 4.14
CA VAL A 81 5.48 -7.40 3.62
C VAL A 81 5.74 -6.97 2.18
N LYS A 82 4.76 -7.12 1.30
CA LYS A 82 4.84 -6.62 -0.08
C LYS A 82 4.41 -5.16 -0.10
N ILE A 83 5.06 -4.36 -0.94
CA ILE A 83 4.81 -2.92 -0.99
C ILE A 83 4.56 -2.47 -2.42
N ILE A 84 3.44 -1.79 -2.63
CA ILE A 84 3.07 -1.17 -3.91
C ILE A 84 3.00 0.33 -3.72
N GLY A 85 3.77 1.08 -4.51
CA GLY A 85 3.70 2.54 -4.52
C GLY A 85 2.86 3.04 -5.67
N THR A 86 2.13 4.13 -5.48
CA THR A 86 1.39 4.83 -6.54
C THR A 86 1.75 6.30 -6.53
N SER A 87 1.73 6.94 -7.70
CA SER A 87 2.04 8.37 -7.79
C SER A 87 1.49 8.99 -9.05
N GLY A 88 1.04 10.25 -8.93
CA GLY A 88 0.73 11.08 -10.09
C GLY A 88 1.97 11.66 -10.75
N LEU A 89 3.14 11.52 -10.10
CA LEU A 89 4.42 11.97 -10.65
C LEU A 89 5.04 10.81 -11.42
N GLY A 90 4.64 10.64 -12.67
CA GLY A 90 4.96 9.44 -13.45
C GLY A 90 6.32 9.40 -14.11
N SER A 91 7.33 10.08 -13.61
CA SER A 91 8.66 10.05 -14.23
C SER A 91 9.40 8.75 -13.94
N ARG A 92 10.35 8.40 -14.82
CA ARG A 92 11.22 7.26 -14.62
C ARG A 92 11.96 7.35 -13.27
N ASN A 93 12.37 8.55 -12.88
CA ASN A 93 13.10 8.76 -11.64
C ASN A 93 12.27 8.42 -10.42
N VAL A 94 10.98 8.69 -10.46
CA VAL A 94 10.07 8.35 -9.36
C VAL A 94 9.99 6.84 -9.19
N ARG A 95 9.83 6.12 -10.30
CA ARG A 95 9.78 4.66 -10.26
C ARG A 95 11.06 4.07 -9.66
N GLU A 96 12.21 4.52 -10.12
CA GLU A 96 13.50 4.04 -9.61
C GLU A 96 13.65 4.33 -8.13
N MET A 97 13.27 5.54 -7.71
CA MET A 97 13.35 5.96 -6.32
C MET A 97 12.49 5.09 -5.41
N VAL A 98 11.29 4.79 -5.85
CA VAL A 98 10.32 3.98 -5.08
C VAL A 98 10.80 2.54 -4.94
N LEU A 99 11.25 1.94 -6.04
CA LEU A 99 11.75 0.57 -6.02
C LEU A 99 13.02 0.47 -5.17
N LYS A 100 13.90 1.46 -5.26
CA LYS A 100 15.13 1.50 -4.47
C LYS A 100 14.84 1.66 -2.98
N ALA A 101 13.76 2.37 -2.63
CA ALA A 101 13.35 2.53 -1.23
C ALA A 101 12.82 1.22 -0.63
N GLY A 102 12.48 0.26 -1.45
CA GLY A 102 12.04 -1.05 -1.00
C GLY A 102 10.69 -1.52 -1.51
N ALA A 103 10.05 -0.77 -2.42
CA ALA A 103 8.79 -1.19 -3.00
C ALA A 103 8.99 -2.36 -3.96
N ASP A 104 8.00 -3.24 -4.03
CA ASP A 104 8.01 -4.38 -4.94
C ASP A 104 7.40 -4.02 -6.29
N GLU A 105 6.53 -3.00 -6.34
CA GLU A 105 5.87 -2.59 -7.56
C GLU A 105 5.50 -1.10 -7.49
N PHE A 106 5.31 -0.49 -8.65
CA PHE A 106 4.93 0.92 -8.76
C PHE A 106 3.91 1.10 -9.88
N PHE A 107 2.84 1.83 -9.59
CA PHE A 107 1.82 2.19 -10.58
C PHE A 107 1.73 3.71 -10.72
N PRO A 108 2.09 4.28 -11.87
CA PRO A 108 1.87 5.71 -12.10
C PRO A 108 0.39 5.99 -12.33
N LYS A 109 -0.09 7.14 -11.85
CA LYS A 109 -1.45 7.60 -12.12
C LYS A 109 -1.51 8.27 -13.48
N PRO A 110 -2.56 8.11 -14.24
CA PRO A 110 -3.71 7.26 -13.97
C PRO A 110 -3.38 5.78 -14.19
N PHE A 111 -3.90 4.93 -13.33
CA PHE A 111 -3.73 3.48 -13.47
C PHE A 111 -5.07 2.79 -13.54
N SER A 112 -5.07 1.55 -14.04
CA SER A 112 -6.26 0.72 -13.97
C SER A 112 -6.41 0.17 -12.55
N MET A 113 -7.56 0.39 -11.94
CA MET A 113 -7.85 -0.17 -10.62
C MET A 113 -7.78 -1.70 -10.66
N GLY A 114 -8.27 -2.29 -11.76
CA GLY A 114 -8.20 -3.74 -11.94
C GLY A 114 -6.77 -4.27 -11.95
N ASP A 115 -5.85 -3.53 -12.56
CA ASP A 115 -4.44 -3.93 -12.61
C ASP A 115 -3.82 -3.92 -11.21
N VAL A 116 -4.14 -2.93 -10.40
CA VAL A 116 -3.64 -2.85 -9.03
C VAL A 116 -4.18 -4.01 -8.20
N ILE A 117 -5.48 -4.26 -8.27
CA ILE A 117 -6.12 -5.36 -7.53
C ILE A 117 -5.52 -6.71 -7.95
N GLU A 118 -5.31 -6.90 -9.26
CA GLU A 118 -4.71 -8.14 -9.76
C GLU A 118 -3.29 -8.33 -9.24
N LYS A 119 -2.51 -7.26 -9.15
CA LYS A 119 -1.17 -7.33 -8.58
C LYS A 119 -1.22 -7.72 -7.11
N VAL A 120 -2.14 -7.16 -6.35
CA VAL A 120 -2.31 -7.52 -4.93
C VAL A 120 -2.62 -9.02 -4.81
N LYS A 121 -3.50 -9.54 -5.65
CA LYS A 121 -3.83 -10.97 -5.66
C LYS A 121 -2.59 -11.82 -5.95
N THR A 122 -1.80 -11.42 -6.94
CA THR A 122 -0.58 -12.14 -7.32
C THR A 122 0.43 -12.16 -6.18
N MET A 123 0.59 -11.06 -5.50
CA MET A 123 1.55 -10.94 -4.40
C MET A 123 1.16 -11.73 -3.15
N THR A 124 -0.11 -12.09 -3.03
CA THR A 124 -0.63 -12.79 -1.84
C THR A 124 -0.94 -14.26 -2.09
N GLN A 125 -0.60 -14.76 -3.26
CA GLN A 125 -0.77 -16.18 -3.57
C GLN A 125 0.21 -17.06 -2.80
#